data_ff9ccec7c2ca295fec56a286532cc418
#
_entry.id   ff9ccec7c2ca295fec56a286532cc418
#
_cell.length_a   1.000
_cell.length_b   1.000
_cell.length_c   1.000
_cell.angle_alpha   90.00
_cell.angle_beta   90.00
_cell.angle_gamma   90.00
#
_symmetry.space_group_name_H-M   'P 1'
#
loop_
_entity.id
_entity.type
_entity.pdbx_description
1 polymer ?
#
loop_
_entity_poly.entity_id
_entity_poly.type
_entity_poly.pdbx_seq_one_letter_code
_entity_poly.pdbx_strand_id
1 'polypeptide(L)'
;MRALEWDGRAVRLAEVANPRLQPGDALVRIALAGVCNTDLEIVRGYLDYRGVLGHELVGRVEQGAERWKGKRVVAEINLGCGQCSWCQRGLDRHCPDRRVLGIAGASGAFADFVAVPERNLHLVPEPVSDEAAVFVEPLAAAFEILEQVSMVEGTEALV
;
A
#
# COMPACT_ATOMS: atom_id res chain seq x y z
N MET A 1 18.21 0.43 -6.18
CA MET A 1 17.49 1.45 -5.44
C MET A 1 17.69 1.24 -3.94
N ARG A 2 17.59 2.33 -3.15
CA ARG A 2 17.66 2.22 -1.68
C ARG A 2 16.32 1.74 -1.14
N ALA A 3 16.36 0.91 -0.09
CA ALA A 3 15.18 0.45 0.63
C ALA A 3 15.51 0.15 2.09
N LEU A 4 14.50 0.25 2.96
CA LEU A 4 14.56 -0.30 4.32
C LEU A 4 14.02 -1.72 4.29
N GLU A 5 14.92 -2.68 4.44
CA GLU A 5 14.63 -4.10 4.39
C GLU A 5 14.67 -4.73 5.78
N TRP A 6 13.65 -5.53 6.09
CA TRP A 6 13.58 -6.39 7.26
C TRP A 6 14.11 -7.78 6.89
N ASP A 7 15.20 -8.20 7.50
CA ASP A 7 15.85 -9.52 7.23
C ASP A 7 15.36 -10.63 8.18
N GLY A 8 14.41 -10.34 9.07
CA GLY A 8 13.94 -11.22 10.13
C GLY A 8 14.69 -11.05 11.46
N ARG A 9 15.65 -10.11 11.53
CA ARG A 9 16.44 -9.79 12.74
C ARG A 9 16.62 -8.30 12.95
N ALA A 10 16.82 -7.56 11.88
CA ALA A 10 17.03 -6.11 11.91
C ALA A 10 16.48 -5.43 10.64
N VAL A 11 16.01 -4.21 10.80
CA VAL A 11 15.72 -3.30 9.68
C VAL A 11 17.04 -2.64 9.25
N ARG A 12 17.35 -2.69 7.96
CA ARG A 12 18.59 -2.14 7.41
C ARG A 12 18.31 -1.34 6.15
N LEU A 13 19.05 -0.25 5.97
CA LEU A 13 19.14 0.40 4.68
C LEU A 13 19.96 -0.48 3.74
N ALA A 14 19.35 -0.93 2.66
CA ALA A 14 19.95 -1.83 1.68
C ALA A 14 19.83 -1.26 0.26
N GLU A 15 20.76 -1.67 -0.60
CA GLU A 15 20.63 -1.50 -2.04
C GLU A 15 19.98 -2.76 -2.63
N VAL A 16 18.77 -2.61 -3.15
CA VAL A 16 18.00 -3.70 -3.74
C VAL A 16 17.76 -3.45 -5.25
N ALA A 17 17.43 -4.49 -5.98
CA ALA A 17 17.06 -4.34 -7.39
C ALA A 17 15.78 -3.49 -7.53
N ASN A 18 15.66 -2.75 -8.62
CA ASN A 18 14.41 -2.07 -8.94
C ASN A 18 13.27 -3.06 -9.13
N PRO A 19 12.03 -2.71 -8.76
CA PRO A 19 10.88 -3.57 -8.96
C PRO A 19 10.73 -3.98 -10.44
N ARG A 20 10.42 -5.25 -10.68
CA ARG A 20 10.05 -5.74 -12.02
C ARG A 20 8.56 -5.51 -12.22
N LEU A 21 8.21 -4.76 -13.27
CA LEU A 21 6.82 -4.51 -13.62
C LEU A 21 6.22 -5.71 -14.36
N GLN A 22 5.01 -6.09 -13.98
CA GLN A 22 4.17 -6.99 -14.74
C GLN A 22 3.25 -6.18 -15.68
N PRO A 23 2.68 -6.76 -16.73
CA PRO A 23 1.66 -6.07 -17.52
C PRO A 23 0.53 -5.53 -16.64
N GLY A 24 0.25 -4.23 -16.75
CA GLY A 24 -0.73 -3.53 -15.93
C GLY A 24 -0.22 -2.99 -14.60
N ASP A 25 1.09 -3.08 -14.34
CA ASP A 25 1.73 -2.43 -13.20
C ASP A 25 2.22 -1.02 -13.56
N ALA A 26 2.27 -0.17 -12.55
CA ALA A 26 2.97 1.10 -12.57
C ALA A 26 4.17 1.07 -11.61
N LEU A 27 5.26 1.73 -11.98
CA LEU A 27 6.36 2.06 -11.10
C LEU A 27 6.08 3.40 -10.46
N VAL A 28 5.93 3.43 -9.15
CA VAL A 28 5.71 4.64 -8.38
C VAL A 28 7.01 5.03 -7.67
N ARG A 29 7.49 6.25 -7.95
CA ARG A 29 8.56 6.89 -7.18
C ARG A 29 7.95 7.40 -5.89
N ILE A 30 8.42 6.91 -4.76
CA ILE A 30 7.91 7.31 -3.44
C ILE A 30 8.37 8.73 -3.12
N ALA A 31 7.42 9.58 -2.73
CA ALA A 31 7.68 10.92 -2.20
C ALA A 31 7.70 10.90 -0.68
N LEU A 32 6.73 10.20 -0.07
CA LEU A 32 6.60 10.06 1.37
C LEU A 32 5.97 8.71 1.70
N ALA A 33 6.40 8.07 2.78
CA ALA A 33 5.78 6.85 3.31
C ALA A 33 5.57 6.99 4.82
N GLY A 34 4.41 6.55 5.31
CA GLY A 34 4.05 6.51 6.72
C GLY A 34 4.55 5.23 7.38
N VAL A 35 4.81 5.30 8.69
CA VAL A 35 5.15 4.14 9.53
C VAL A 35 3.90 3.73 10.32
N CYS A 36 3.35 2.59 9.99
CA CYS A 36 2.21 1.99 10.69
C CYS A 36 2.66 1.16 11.90
N ASN A 37 1.76 1.00 12.87
CA ASN A 37 2.01 0.05 13.95
C ASN A 37 2.22 -1.38 13.44
N THR A 38 1.62 -1.76 12.32
CA THR A 38 1.84 -3.06 11.67
C THR A 38 3.31 -3.29 11.29
N ASP A 39 4.02 -2.26 10.81
CA ASP A 39 5.46 -2.37 10.51
C ASP A 39 6.25 -2.68 11.78
N LEU A 40 5.89 -2.04 12.90
CA LEU A 40 6.53 -2.28 14.21
C LEU A 40 6.22 -3.69 14.74
N GLU A 41 5.00 -4.18 14.57
CA GLU A 41 4.62 -5.54 14.98
C GLU A 41 5.31 -6.61 14.13
N ILE A 42 5.48 -6.39 12.82
CA ILE A 42 6.26 -7.29 11.95
C ILE A 42 7.70 -7.42 12.47
N VAL A 43 8.33 -6.30 12.82
CA VAL A 43 9.69 -6.28 13.38
C VAL A 43 9.77 -6.98 14.75
N ARG A 44 8.65 -7.05 15.48
CA ARG A 44 8.51 -7.78 16.75
C ARG A 44 8.18 -9.27 16.56
N GLY A 45 8.01 -9.73 15.31
CA GLY A 45 7.75 -11.13 14.99
C GLY A 45 6.28 -11.45 14.67
N TYR A 46 5.43 -10.45 14.51
CA TYR A 46 4.09 -10.63 13.97
C TYR A 46 4.21 -10.88 12.47
N LEU A 47 3.70 -11.99 11.99
CA LEU A 47 3.87 -12.53 10.62
C LEU A 47 5.33 -12.91 10.29
N ASP A 48 5.50 -13.98 9.52
CA ASP A 48 6.80 -14.38 8.99
C ASP A 48 7.07 -13.64 7.65
N TYR A 49 7.11 -12.31 7.71
CA TYR A 49 7.45 -11.46 6.58
C TYR A 49 8.93 -11.07 6.61
N ARG A 50 9.57 -11.07 5.44
CA ARG A 50 10.91 -10.53 5.22
C ARG A 50 10.91 -9.77 3.90
N GLY A 51 11.62 -8.65 3.84
CA GLY A 51 11.71 -7.79 2.67
C GLY A 51 11.49 -6.33 3.00
N VAL A 52 11.17 -5.54 1.99
CA VAL A 52 10.94 -4.10 2.13
C VAL A 52 9.60 -3.85 2.80
N LEU A 53 9.62 -3.13 3.93
CA LEU A 53 8.43 -2.76 4.71
C LEU A 53 7.72 -1.53 4.11
N GLY A 54 6.61 -1.12 4.76
CA GLY A 54 5.87 0.09 4.45
C GLY A 54 4.70 -0.13 3.49
N HIS A 55 3.55 0.42 3.84
CA HIS A 55 2.31 0.26 3.07
C HIS A 55 1.46 1.54 3.02
N GLU A 56 1.80 2.56 3.77
CA GLU A 56 1.22 3.90 3.68
C GLU A 56 2.10 4.75 2.77
N LEU A 57 1.61 5.18 1.63
CA LEU A 57 2.46 5.83 0.63
C LEU A 57 1.76 6.93 -0.16
N VAL A 58 2.54 7.91 -0.56
CA VAL A 58 2.23 8.84 -1.64
C VAL A 58 3.44 8.95 -2.56
N GLY A 59 3.21 9.05 -3.85
CA GLY A 59 4.30 9.12 -4.82
C GLY A 59 3.84 9.60 -6.19
N ARG A 60 4.77 9.55 -7.15
CA ARG A 60 4.50 9.88 -8.56
C ARG A 60 4.76 8.68 -9.43
N VAL A 61 3.86 8.44 -10.39
CA VAL A 61 4.05 7.39 -11.38
C VAL A 61 5.20 7.76 -12.32
N GLU A 62 6.24 6.94 -12.30
CA GLU A 62 7.43 7.07 -13.15
C GLU A 62 7.26 6.29 -14.47
N GLN A 63 6.70 5.06 -14.38
CA GLN A 63 6.41 4.20 -15.52
C GLN A 63 5.03 3.56 -15.34
N GLY A 64 4.33 3.31 -16.44
CA GLY A 64 2.98 2.74 -16.49
C GLY A 64 2.25 3.23 -17.73
N ALA A 65 0.93 3.01 -17.79
CA ALA A 65 0.12 3.54 -18.87
C ALA A 65 0.18 5.09 -18.90
N GLU A 66 0.10 5.67 -20.11
CA GLU A 66 0.28 7.11 -20.33
C GLU A 66 -0.66 7.98 -19.45
N ARG A 67 -1.89 7.49 -19.20
CA ARG A 67 -2.87 8.17 -18.32
C ARG A 67 -2.37 8.39 -16.89
N TRP A 68 -1.43 7.57 -16.41
CA TRP A 68 -0.89 7.61 -15.06
C TRP A 68 0.43 8.36 -14.95
N LYS A 69 1.20 8.42 -16.04
CA LYS A 69 2.56 8.96 -16.06
C LYS A 69 2.64 10.37 -15.47
N GLY A 70 3.54 10.57 -14.52
CA GLY A 70 3.74 11.83 -13.80
C GLY A 70 2.63 12.17 -12.79
N LYS A 71 1.54 11.38 -12.72
CA LYS A 71 0.44 11.62 -11.78
C LYS A 71 0.89 11.34 -10.35
N ARG A 72 0.38 12.15 -9.44
CA ARG A 72 0.54 11.96 -8.00
C ARG A 72 -0.52 10.99 -7.50
N VAL A 73 -0.09 9.94 -6.80
CA VAL A 73 -0.96 8.81 -6.44
C VAL A 73 -0.71 8.32 -5.02
N VAL A 74 -1.74 7.72 -4.44
CA VAL A 74 -1.68 6.77 -3.34
C VAL A 74 -2.14 5.41 -3.84
N ALA A 75 -2.04 4.35 -3.04
CA ALA A 75 -2.39 3.01 -3.49
C ALA A 75 -3.24 2.24 -2.48
N GLU A 76 -4.20 1.45 -2.98
CA GLU A 76 -4.77 0.32 -2.25
C GLU A 76 -3.70 -0.77 -2.09
N ILE A 77 -3.45 -1.20 -0.87
CA ILE A 77 -2.34 -2.09 -0.53
C ILE A 77 -2.64 -3.58 -0.77
N ASN A 78 -3.92 -3.94 -0.89
CA ASN A 78 -4.35 -5.31 -1.14
C ASN A 78 -4.27 -5.63 -2.62
N LEU A 79 -3.28 -6.41 -3.02
CA LEU A 79 -3.00 -6.77 -4.41
C LEU A 79 -3.64 -8.11 -4.73
N GLY A 80 -4.91 -8.09 -5.16
CA GLY A 80 -5.61 -9.29 -5.62
C GLY A 80 -5.04 -9.85 -6.93
N CYS A 81 -5.31 -11.11 -7.26
CA CYS A 81 -4.82 -11.73 -8.50
C CYS A 81 -5.51 -11.20 -9.78
N GLY A 82 -6.64 -10.49 -9.64
CA GLY A 82 -7.40 -9.91 -10.74
C GLY A 82 -8.27 -10.89 -11.55
N GLN A 83 -8.19 -12.21 -11.31
CA GLN A 83 -8.86 -13.22 -12.13
C GLN A 83 -9.77 -14.20 -11.37
N CYS A 84 -9.65 -14.32 -10.06
CA CYS A 84 -10.53 -15.18 -9.27
C CYS A 84 -11.92 -14.56 -9.12
N SER A 85 -12.88 -15.36 -8.69
CA SER A 85 -14.29 -14.93 -8.51
C SER A 85 -14.44 -13.77 -7.53
N TRP A 86 -13.56 -13.63 -6.54
CA TRP A 86 -13.54 -12.51 -5.63
C TRP A 86 -13.11 -11.22 -6.33
N CYS A 87 -11.98 -11.26 -7.05
CA CYS A 87 -11.47 -10.11 -7.80
C CYS A 87 -12.44 -9.64 -8.89
N GLN A 88 -13.08 -10.59 -9.63
CA GLN A 88 -14.08 -10.26 -10.65
C GLN A 88 -15.33 -9.57 -10.09
N ARG A 89 -15.58 -9.71 -8.79
CA ARG A 89 -16.68 -9.05 -8.06
C ARG A 89 -16.24 -7.76 -7.36
N GLY A 90 -14.98 -7.28 -7.56
CA GLY A 90 -14.44 -6.11 -6.89
C GLY A 90 -14.12 -6.34 -5.40
N LEU A 91 -13.95 -7.58 -4.99
CA LEU A 91 -13.66 -7.99 -3.61
C LEU A 91 -12.21 -8.47 -3.50
N ASP A 92 -11.26 -7.70 -4.02
CA ASP A 92 -9.84 -8.04 -4.09
C ASP A 92 -9.23 -8.35 -2.72
N ARG A 93 -9.72 -7.70 -1.66
CA ARG A 93 -9.32 -7.94 -0.27
C ARG A 93 -9.65 -9.36 0.23
N HIS A 94 -10.56 -10.07 -0.44
CA HIS A 94 -10.91 -11.47 -0.16
C HIS A 94 -10.25 -12.47 -1.12
N CYS A 95 -9.37 -12.01 -2.00
CA CYS A 95 -8.65 -12.88 -2.93
C CYS A 95 -7.79 -13.89 -2.15
N PRO A 96 -7.89 -15.21 -2.43
CA PRO A 96 -7.08 -16.22 -1.76
C PRO A 96 -5.59 -16.07 -2.07
N ASP A 97 -5.25 -15.55 -3.25
CA ASP A 97 -3.87 -15.26 -3.68
C ASP A 97 -3.47 -13.80 -3.45
N ARG A 98 -4.13 -13.14 -2.51
CA ARG A 98 -3.85 -11.75 -2.17
C ARG A 98 -2.43 -11.58 -1.64
N ARG A 99 -1.72 -10.63 -2.21
CA ARG A 99 -0.48 -10.08 -1.63
C ARG A 99 -0.78 -8.73 -1.00
N VAL A 100 0.02 -8.31 -0.04
CA VAL A 100 -0.16 -7.02 0.64
C VAL A 100 1.19 -6.29 0.67
N LEU A 101 1.21 -5.05 0.21
CA LEU A 101 2.43 -4.23 0.16
C LEU A 101 3.09 -4.17 1.53
N GLY A 102 4.38 -4.50 1.60
CA GLY A 102 5.19 -4.41 2.81
C GLY A 102 4.78 -5.30 3.98
N ILE A 103 3.79 -6.20 3.78
CA ILE A 103 3.21 -7.05 4.83
C ILE A 103 3.22 -8.53 4.42
N ALA A 104 2.82 -8.85 3.20
CA ALA A 104 2.72 -10.25 2.76
C ALA A 104 2.92 -10.37 1.24
N GLY A 105 3.98 -11.08 0.83
CA GLY A 105 4.22 -11.48 -0.56
C GLY A 105 4.47 -10.34 -1.57
N ALA A 106 4.55 -9.07 -1.12
CA ALA A 106 4.87 -7.92 -1.96
C ALA A 106 5.79 -6.95 -1.22
N SER A 107 6.79 -6.40 -1.94
CA SER A 107 7.68 -5.36 -1.41
C SER A 107 6.91 -4.10 -1.11
N GLY A 108 7.26 -3.44 -0.01
CA GLY A 108 6.62 -2.24 0.48
C GLY A 108 7.21 -0.93 -0.04
N ALA A 109 6.75 0.16 0.56
CA ALA A 109 7.01 1.54 0.15
C ALA A 109 8.20 2.21 0.87
N PHE A 110 8.86 1.56 1.82
CA PHE A 110 10.09 2.09 2.40
C PHE A 110 11.27 1.91 1.45
N ALA A 111 11.13 2.43 0.23
CA ALA A 111 12.09 2.34 -0.86
C ALA A 111 11.98 3.55 -1.79
N ASP A 112 12.97 3.74 -2.68
CA ASP A 112 12.88 4.80 -3.69
C ASP A 112 11.69 4.56 -4.66
N PHE A 113 11.35 3.28 -4.94
CA PHE A 113 10.27 2.89 -5.85
C PHE A 113 9.49 1.68 -5.35
N VAL A 114 8.22 1.60 -5.75
CA VAL A 114 7.36 0.43 -5.57
C VAL A 114 6.61 0.12 -6.87
N ALA A 115 6.40 -1.16 -7.17
CA ALA A 115 5.51 -1.60 -8.25
C ALA A 115 4.10 -1.85 -7.69
N VAL A 116 3.09 -1.24 -8.31
CA VAL A 116 1.69 -1.34 -7.92
C VAL A 116 0.83 -1.59 -9.15
N PRO A 117 -0.12 -2.53 -9.15
CA PRO A 117 -1.07 -2.64 -10.25
C PRO A 117 -1.83 -1.33 -10.44
N GLU A 118 -1.97 -0.88 -11.69
CA GLU A 118 -2.62 0.40 -12.01
C GLU A 118 -4.04 0.52 -11.46
N ARG A 119 -4.76 -0.61 -11.32
CA ARG A 119 -6.10 -0.66 -10.73
C ARG A 119 -6.14 -0.33 -9.23
N ASN A 120 -4.99 -0.44 -8.57
CA ASN A 120 -4.84 -0.11 -7.15
C ASN A 120 -4.43 1.36 -6.93
N LEU A 121 -4.20 2.14 -8.00
CA LEU A 121 -3.78 3.53 -7.89
C LEU A 121 -4.99 4.47 -7.75
N HIS A 122 -4.87 5.45 -6.88
CA HIS A 122 -5.82 6.54 -6.70
C HIS A 122 -5.11 7.88 -6.89
N LEU A 123 -5.73 8.78 -7.67
CA LEU A 123 -5.19 10.13 -7.88
C LEU A 123 -5.28 10.95 -6.60
N VAL A 124 -4.20 11.65 -6.28
CA VAL A 124 -4.21 12.66 -5.21
C VAL A 124 -4.59 14.00 -5.82
N PRO A 125 -5.68 14.63 -5.36
CA PRO A 125 -6.08 15.97 -5.80
C PRO A 125 -4.99 17.01 -5.51
N GLU A 126 -4.84 18.02 -6.39
CA GLU A 126 -3.82 19.08 -6.26
C GLU A 126 -3.83 19.79 -4.89
N PRO A 127 -4.97 20.12 -4.27
CA PRO A 127 -4.99 20.81 -2.97
C PRO A 127 -4.51 19.94 -1.79
N VAL A 128 -4.43 18.62 -1.95
CA VAL A 128 -4.01 17.71 -0.89
C VAL A 128 -2.50 17.61 -0.89
N SER A 129 -1.83 17.95 0.22
CA SER A 129 -0.37 17.82 0.34
C SER A 129 0.06 16.35 0.45
N ASP A 130 1.35 16.07 0.27
CA ASP A 130 1.87 14.69 0.42
C ASP A 130 1.77 14.24 1.89
N GLU A 131 1.96 15.15 2.85
CA GLU A 131 1.82 14.87 4.28
C GLU A 131 0.37 14.50 4.67
N ALA A 132 -0.62 15.04 3.98
CA ALA A 132 -2.01 14.63 4.16
C ALA A 132 -2.34 13.36 3.37
N ALA A 133 -1.83 13.24 2.14
CA ALA A 133 -2.11 12.11 1.26
C ALA A 133 -1.55 10.77 1.79
N VAL A 134 -0.43 10.78 2.52
CA VAL A 134 0.13 9.56 3.10
C VAL A 134 -0.80 8.87 4.09
N PHE A 135 -1.73 9.62 4.70
CA PHE A 135 -2.73 9.08 5.64
C PHE A 135 -3.98 8.51 4.96
N VAL A 136 -4.05 8.47 3.63
CA VAL A 136 -5.23 7.92 2.92
C VAL A 136 -5.45 6.46 3.26
N GLU A 137 -4.39 5.65 3.37
CA GLU A 137 -4.53 4.23 3.73
C GLU A 137 -5.12 4.03 5.14
N PRO A 138 -4.53 4.56 6.23
CA PRO A 138 -5.11 4.39 7.56
C PRO A 138 -6.48 5.08 7.72
N LEU A 139 -6.72 6.17 7.01
CA LEU A 139 -8.03 6.83 6.99
C LEU A 139 -9.09 5.96 6.30
N ALA A 140 -8.75 5.29 5.19
CA ALA A 140 -9.64 4.35 4.51
C ALA A 140 -10.03 3.19 5.42
N ALA A 141 -9.08 2.64 6.19
CA ALA A 141 -9.36 1.61 7.19
C ALA A 141 -10.33 2.11 8.29
N ALA A 142 -10.19 3.37 8.72
CA ALA A 142 -11.11 3.97 9.69
C ALA A 142 -12.50 4.20 9.10
N PHE A 143 -12.60 4.63 7.84
CA PHE A 143 -13.89 4.82 7.14
C PHE A 143 -14.62 3.50 6.88
N GLU A 144 -13.93 2.38 6.73
CA GLU A 144 -14.55 1.05 6.57
C GLU A 144 -15.49 0.71 7.75
N ILE A 145 -15.23 1.25 8.94
CA ILE A 145 -16.12 1.09 10.10
C ILE A 145 -17.52 1.63 9.81
N LEU A 146 -17.61 2.78 9.12
CA LEU A 146 -18.89 3.41 8.77
C LEU A 146 -19.68 2.64 7.71
N GLU A 147 -18.98 1.87 6.86
CA GLU A 147 -19.61 0.98 5.89
C GLU A 147 -20.16 -0.30 6.55
N GLN A 148 -19.51 -0.77 7.62
CA GLN A 148 -19.88 -2.01 8.29
C GLN A 148 -20.86 -1.82 9.43
N VAL A 149 -20.87 -0.64 10.06
CA VAL A 149 -21.68 -0.35 11.25
C VAL A 149 -22.57 0.85 11.01
N SER A 150 -23.88 0.66 11.13
CA SER A 150 -24.84 1.77 11.10
C SER A 150 -24.65 2.64 12.34
N MET A 151 -24.15 3.85 12.16
CA MET A 151 -24.03 4.85 13.23
C MET A 151 -25.18 5.85 13.12
N VAL A 152 -25.90 6.05 14.22
CA VAL A 152 -27.00 7.01 14.36
C VAL A 152 -26.71 7.97 15.50
N GLU A 153 -27.44 9.09 15.55
CA GLU A 153 -27.32 10.01 16.68
C GLU A 153 -27.56 9.29 18.01
N GLY A 154 -26.63 9.47 18.97
CA GLY A 154 -26.65 8.79 20.26
C GLY A 154 -25.98 7.40 20.28
N THR A 155 -25.36 6.95 19.18
CA THR A 155 -24.52 5.73 19.19
C THR A 155 -23.35 5.93 20.15
N GLU A 156 -23.22 5.01 21.12
CA GLU A 156 -22.06 4.95 22.01
C GLU A 156 -21.00 4.03 21.41
N ALA A 157 -19.74 4.46 21.39
CA ALA A 157 -18.60 3.69 20.94
C ALA A 157 -17.57 3.54 22.03
N LEU A 158 -17.05 2.34 22.23
CA LEU A 158 -15.91 2.06 23.08
C LEU A 158 -14.67 1.87 22.19
N VAL A 159 -13.63 2.63 22.45
CA VAL A 159 -12.34 2.57 21.75
C VAL A 159 -11.24 2.12 22.69
#